data_08451bc9494bd103b00fbad0895e4a92
#
_entry.id   08451bc9494bd103b00fbad0895e4a92
#
_cell.length_a   1.000
_cell.length_b   1.000
_cell.length_c   1.000
_cell.angle_alpha   90.00
_cell.angle_beta   90.00
_cell.angle_gamma   90.00
#
_symmetry.space_group_name_H-M   'P 1'
#
loop_
_entity.id
_entity.type
_entity.pdbx_description
1 polymer ?
#
loop_
_entity_poly.entity_id
_entity_poly.type
_entity_poly.pdbx_seq_one_letter_code
_entity_poly.pdbx_strand_id
1 'polypeptide(L)'
;MFDPNSFFEQVITEIGSTEVVPIPAGEYLATIDKKEVTTWQKKDDPSVSGLKLKITWSLEDQAVRDLLGRDKVVVVQDIMLDTTETGGLDMGKGRNVELNRLRAAVDLNVSGFSFHQLDGRMARVTVKQDQDKNDPQKFYARVKAVGHA
;
A
#
# COMPACT_ATOMS: atom_id res chain seq x y z
N MET A 1 30.91 -19.52 12.76
CA MET A 1 30.34 -18.76 13.89
C MET A 1 30.60 -17.27 13.68
N PHE A 2 29.61 -16.44 13.92
CA PHE A 2 29.75 -15.00 13.80
C PHE A 2 30.60 -14.43 14.96
N ASP A 3 31.67 -13.69 14.62
CA ASP A 3 32.52 -13.01 15.58
C ASP A 3 32.39 -11.49 15.37
N PRO A 4 31.78 -10.75 16.32
CA PRO A 4 31.59 -9.32 16.18
C PRO A 4 32.90 -8.53 15.99
N ASN A 5 33.98 -8.94 16.62
CA ASN A 5 35.25 -8.23 16.51
C ASN A 5 35.87 -8.38 15.12
N SER A 6 35.88 -9.59 14.57
CA SER A 6 36.32 -9.83 13.20
C SER A 6 35.48 -9.10 12.19
N PHE A 7 34.16 -9.01 12.43
CA PHE A 7 33.26 -8.27 11.57
C PHE A 7 33.65 -6.79 11.49
N PHE A 8 33.98 -6.15 12.61
CA PHE A 8 34.37 -4.74 12.63
C PHE A 8 35.75 -4.47 12.01
N GLU A 9 36.55 -5.47 11.86
CA GLU A 9 37.88 -5.37 11.22
C GLU A 9 37.80 -5.37 9.69
N GLN A 10 36.66 -5.68 9.13
CA GLN A 10 36.46 -5.69 7.67
C GLN A 10 36.69 -4.29 7.09
N VAL A 11 37.38 -4.24 5.97
CA VAL A 11 37.54 -3.02 5.19
C VAL A 11 36.64 -3.11 3.98
N ILE A 12 35.69 -2.17 3.86
CA ILE A 12 34.78 -2.11 2.73
C ILE A 12 35.45 -1.30 1.63
N THR A 13 35.76 -1.96 0.50
CA THR A 13 36.42 -1.32 -0.65
C THR A 13 35.46 -0.81 -1.70
N GLU A 14 34.22 -1.26 -1.65
CA GLU A 14 33.19 -0.87 -2.60
C GLU A 14 32.44 0.36 -2.11
N ILE A 15 32.11 1.25 -3.04
CA ILE A 15 31.25 2.39 -2.74
C ILE A 15 29.80 1.91 -2.76
N GLY A 16 29.10 2.06 -1.64
CA GLY A 16 27.71 1.65 -1.53
C GLY A 16 26.73 2.63 -2.19
N SER A 17 25.66 2.10 -2.75
CA SER A 17 24.57 2.94 -3.25
C SER A 17 23.80 3.58 -2.08
N THR A 18 23.47 4.84 -2.22
CA THR A 18 22.60 5.57 -1.30
C THR A 18 21.19 5.71 -1.81
N GLU A 19 20.93 5.19 -2.99
CA GLU A 19 19.58 5.24 -3.60
C GLU A 19 18.73 4.07 -3.12
N VAL A 20 17.45 4.36 -2.82
CA VAL A 20 16.44 3.33 -2.57
C VAL A 20 15.79 3.01 -3.91
N VAL A 21 15.83 1.75 -4.31
CA VAL A 21 15.18 1.30 -5.55
C VAL A 21 13.67 1.19 -5.29
N PRO A 22 12.83 2.03 -5.91
CA PRO A 22 11.39 1.93 -5.75
C PRO A 22 10.81 0.77 -6.57
N ILE A 23 9.62 0.31 -6.20
CA ILE A 23 8.86 -0.65 -7.02
C ILE A 23 8.58 0.01 -8.38
N PRO A 24 8.92 -0.62 -9.50
CA PRO A 24 8.63 -0.05 -10.81
C PRO A 24 7.14 0.17 -11.03
N ALA A 25 6.77 1.27 -11.68
CA ALA A 25 5.40 1.52 -12.06
C ALA A 25 4.92 0.43 -13.04
N GLY A 26 3.67 0.00 -12.89
CA GLY A 26 3.08 -1.04 -13.73
C GLY A 26 1.92 -1.74 -13.05
N GLU A 27 1.42 -2.77 -13.70
CA GLU A 27 0.34 -3.60 -13.16
C GLU A 27 0.91 -4.90 -12.61
N TYR A 28 0.44 -5.28 -11.43
CA TYR A 28 0.90 -6.50 -10.74
C TYR A 28 -0.27 -7.26 -10.15
N LEU A 29 -0.19 -8.58 -10.21
CA LEU A 29 -1.05 -9.42 -9.40
C LEU A 29 -0.61 -9.28 -7.94
N ALA A 30 -1.55 -9.08 -7.03
CA ALA A 30 -1.25 -8.85 -5.63
C ALA A 30 -2.30 -9.49 -4.72
N THR A 31 -1.88 -9.81 -3.51
CA THR A 31 -2.74 -10.37 -2.46
C THR A 31 -2.84 -9.37 -1.32
N ILE A 32 -4.03 -9.21 -0.77
CA ILE A 32 -4.21 -8.39 0.43
C ILE A 32 -3.57 -9.11 1.61
N ASP A 33 -2.47 -8.55 2.10
CA ASP A 33 -1.68 -9.10 3.19
C ASP A 33 -2.19 -8.64 4.55
N LYS A 34 -2.58 -7.36 4.63
CA LYS A 34 -3.07 -6.79 5.87
C LYS A 34 -3.92 -5.56 5.60
N LYS A 35 -4.84 -5.30 6.51
CA LYS A 35 -5.69 -4.10 6.50
C LYS A 35 -5.71 -3.47 7.88
N GLU A 36 -5.82 -2.15 7.92
CA GLU A 36 -6.03 -1.43 9.17
C GLU A 36 -6.81 -0.14 8.91
N VAL A 37 -7.53 0.31 9.92
CA VAL A 37 -8.24 1.59 9.87
C VAL A 37 -7.56 2.55 10.81
N THR A 38 -7.23 3.74 10.29
CA THR A 38 -6.61 4.80 11.06
C THR A 38 -7.42 6.08 10.93
N THR A 39 -7.16 7.03 11.80
CA THR A 39 -7.73 8.37 11.70
C THR A 39 -6.77 9.30 10.98
N TRP A 40 -7.31 10.32 10.33
CA TRP A 40 -6.51 11.38 9.75
C TRP A 40 -7.08 12.74 10.17
N GLN A 41 -6.22 13.73 10.20
CA GLN A 41 -6.60 15.11 10.47
C GLN A 41 -5.96 16.03 9.44
N LYS A 42 -6.69 17.08 9.06
CA LYS A 42 -6.15 18.11 8.19
C LYS A 42 -5.13 18.95 8.97
N LYS A 43 -3.94 19.15 8.40
CA LYS A 43 -2.86 19.90 9.07
C LYS A 43 -3.25 21.32 9.43
N ASP A 44 -3.99 22.00 8.54
CA ASP A 44 -4.37 23.39 8.71
C ASP A 44 -5.62 23.57 9.58
N ASP A 45 -6.40 22.52 9.76
CA ASP A 45 -7.64 22.55 10.52
C ASP A 45 -7.88 21.18 11.18
N PRO A 46 -7.41 20.98 12.43
CA PRO A 46 -7.59 19.71 13.15
C PRO A 46 -9.03 19.32 13.41
N SER A 47 -9.98 20.25 13.27
CA SER A 47 -11.41 19.93 13.38
C SER A 47 -11.90 19.10 12.19
N VAL A 48 -11.18 19.11 11.08
CA VAL A 48 -11.47 18.28 9.91
C VAL A 48 -10.69 16.98 10.05
N SER A 49 -11.41 15.88 10.28
CA SER A 49 -10.83 14.56 10.47
C SER A 49 -11.73 13.50 9.86
N GLY A 50 -11.19 12.28 9.73
CA GLY A 50 -11.94 11.17 9.18
C GLY A 50 -11.23 9.86 9.40
N LEU A 51 -11.76 8.81 8.75
CA LEU A 51 -11.18 7.47 8.76
C LEU A 51 -10.51 7.18 7.42
N LYS A 52 -9.45 6.40 7.50
CA LYS A 52 -8.69 5.93 6.36
C LYS A 52 -8.47 4.43 6.48
N LEU A 53 -8.80 3.70 5.42
CA LEU A 53 -8.49 2.27 5.31
C LEU A 53 -7.14 2.12 4.62
N LYS A 54 -6.21 1.49 5.31
CA LYS A 54 -4.89 1.19 4.77
C LYS A 54 -4.82 -0.28 4.39
N ILE A 55 -4.64 -0.55 3.12
CA ILE A 55 -4.46 -1.90 2.58
C ILE A 55 -2.99 -2.11 2.24
N THR A 56 -2.40 -3.17 2.77
CA THR A 56 -1.05 -3.59 2.40
C THR A 56 -1.19 -4.75 1.41
N TRP A 57 -0.73 -4.51 0.19
CA TRP A 57 -0.73 -5.48 -0.89
C TRP A 57 0.64 -6.17 -0.98
N SER A 58 0.65 -7.50 -1.01
CA SER A 58 1.86 -8.27 -1.33
C SER A 58 1.88 -8.56 -2.82
N LEU A 59 2.90 -8.11 -3.51
CA LEU A 59 3.01 -8.30 -4.96
C LEU A 59 3.43 -9.74 -5.28
N GLU A 60 2.68 -10.39 -6.15
CA GLU A 60 2.96 -11.75 -6.64
C GLU A 60 3.77 -11.66 -7.94
N ASP A 61 4.98 -11.09 -7.85
CA ASP A 61 5.85 -10.87 -9.00
C ASP A 61 7.29 -11.17 -8.63
N GLN A 62 7.82 -12.27 -9.18
CA GLN A 62 9.17 -12.71 -8.86
C GLN A 62 10.23 -11.77 -9.44
N ALA A 63 9.99 -11.18 -10.61
CA ALA A 63 10.93 -10.24 -11.20
C ALA A 63 11.14 -9.01 -10.32
N VAL A 64 10.06 -8.50 -9.69
CA VAL A 64 10.17 -7.37 -8.76
C VAL A 64 10.88 -7.78 -7.47
N ARG A 65 10.59 -8.97 -6.94
CA ARG A 65 11.31 -9.51 -5.78
C ARG A 65 12.80 -9.60 -6.04
N ASP A 66 13.19 -10.10 -7.19
CA ASP A 66 14.59 -10.22 -7.59
C ASP A 66 15.24 -8.85 -7.77
N LEU A 67 14.54 -7.91 -8.40
CA LEU A 67 15.03 -6.55 -8.62
C LEU A 67 15.33 -5.83 -7.29
N LEU A 68 14.45 -5.99 -6.29
CA LEU A 68 14.59 -5.34 -4.99
C LEU A 68 15.39 -6.17 -3.98
N GLY A 69 15.74 -7.42 -4.33
CA GLY A 69 16.47 -8.31 -3.44
C GLY A 69 15.70 -8.70 -2.19
N ARG A 70 14.37 -8.88 -2.31
CA ARG A 70 13.47 -9.18 -1.19
C ARG A 70 12.58 -10.36 -1.53
N ASP A 71 12.33 -11.22 -0.55
CA ASP A 71 11.40 -12.34 -0.70
C ASP A 71 9.95 -11.89 -0.72
N LYS A 72 9.67 -10.75 -0.10
CA LYS A 72 8.32 -10.16 -0.02
C LYS A 72 8.39 -8.69 -0.36
N VAL A 73 7.60 -8.27 -1.32
CA VAL A 73 7.49 -6.87 -1.72
C VAL A 73 6.06 -6.42 -1.48
N VAL A 74 5.90 -5.36 -0.71
CA VAL A 74 4.58 -4.83 -0.37
C VAL A 74 4.44 -3.40 -0.87
N VAL A 75 3.21 -3.03 -1.18
CA VAL A 75 2.82 -1.67 -1.53
C VAL A 75 1.54 -1.32 -0.80
N VAL A 76 1.41 -0.07 -0.38
CA VAL A 76 0.29 0.40 0.41
C VAL A 76 -0.71 1.15 -0.47
N GLN A 77 -1.98 0.93 -0.17
CA GLN A 77 -3.09 1.71 -0.72
C GLN A 77 -3.84 2.35 0.45
N ASP A 78 -3.95 3.67 0.42
CA ASP A 78 -4.73 4.43 1.38
C ASP A 78 -6.07 4.81 0.75
N ILE A 79 -7.16 4.39 1.40
CA ILE A 79 -8.52 4.65 0.94
C ILE A 79 -9.22 5.51 1.97
N MET A 80 -9.58 6.73 1.58
CA MET A 80 -10.37 7.61 2.44
C MET A 80 -11.79 7.10 2.52
N LEU A 81 -12.32 7.02 3.74
CA LEU A 81 -13.68 6.51 3.99
C LEU A 81 -14.64 7.66 4.24
N ASP A 82 -15.81 7.57 3.66
CA ASP A 82 -16.92 8.47 3.92
C ASP A 82 -17.81 7.84 4.99
N THR A 83 -18.00 8.55 6.10
CA THR A 83 -18.80 8.06 7.22
C THR A 83 -20.03 8.91 7.46
N THR A 84 -21.06 8.30 8.05
CA THR A 84 -22.25 9.00 8.50
C THR A 84 -22.02 9.64 9.88
N GLU A 85 -22.95 10.48 10.31
CA GLU A 85 -22.90 11.10 11.64
C GLU A 85 -22.92 10.06 12.77
N THR A 86 -23.48 8.88 12.52
CA THR A 86 -23.54 7.79 13.49
C THR A 86 -22.30 6.88 13.49
N GLY A 87 -21.31 7.18 12.64
CA GLY A 87 -20.05 6.45 12.55
C GLY A 87 -20.04 5.27 11.59
N GLY A 88 -21.15 4.98 10.90
CA GLY A 88 -21.21 3.96 9.85
C GLY A 88 -20.68 4.47 8.52
N LEU A 89 -20.49 3.56 7.56
CA LEU A 89 -20.12 3.93 6.20
C LEU A 89 -21.29 4.59 5.49
N ASP A 90 -21.01 5.70 4.80
CA ASP A 90 -21.99 6.34 3.94
C ASP A 90 -22.02 5.63 2.59
N MET A 91 -23.11 4.93 2.32
CA MET A 91 -23.29 4.18 1.07
C MET A 91 -24.13 4.92 0.03
N GLY A 92 -24.30 6.24 0.21
CA GLY A 92 -24.96 7.09 -0.75
C GLY A 92 -24.24 7.17 -2.08
N LYS A 93 -24.92 7.70 -3.09
CA LYS A 93 -24.37 7.86 -4.42
C LYS A 93 -23.15 8.78 -4.40
N GLY A 94 -22.06 8.33 -5.00
CA GLY A 94 -20.80 9.07 -5.04
C GLY A 94 -19.99 9.01 -3.75
N ARG A 95 -20.39 8.17 -2.78
CA ARG A 95 -19.67 7.97 -1.51
C ARG A 95 -18.91 6.65 -1.53
N ASN A 96 -17.75 6.63 -0.87
CA ASN A 96 -16.90 5.44 -0.77
C ASN A 96 -16.60 4.76 -2.11
N VAL A 97 -16.46 5.56 -3.17
CA VAL A 97 -16.28 5.03 -4.53
C VAL A 97 -15.02 4.20 -4.64
N GLU A 98 -13.92 4.65 -4.03
CA GLU A 98 -12.66 3.92 -4.06
C GLU A 98 -12.75 2.60 -3.31
N LEU A 99 -13.38 2.59 -2.13
CA LEU A 99 -13.66 1.36 -1.39
C LEU A 99 -14.53 0.41 -2.23
N ASN A 100 -15.56 0.93 -2.88
CA ASN A 100 -16.46 0.11 -3.70
C ASN A 100 -15.74 -0.46 -4.93
N ARG A 101 -14.80 0.26 -5.50
CA ARG A 101 -13.94 -0.24 -6.58
C ARG A 101 -13.05 -1.39 -6.10
N LEU A 102 -12.50 -1.27 -4.89
CA LEU A 102 -11.76 -2.38 -4.28
C LEU A 102 -12.66 -3.59 -4.08
N ARG A 103 -13.84 -3.40 -3.50
CA ARG A 103 -14.80 -4.47 -3.28
C ARG A 103 -15.17 -5.18 -4.59
N ALA A 104 -15.43 -4.40 -5.64
CA ALA A 104 -15.74 -4.96 -6.95
C ALA A 104 -14.58 -5.75 -7.55
N ALA A 105 -13.34 -5.26 -7.37
CA ALA A 105 -12.15 -5.92 -7.88
C ALA A 105 -11.92 -7.30 -7.27
N VAL A 106 -12.37 -7.53 -6.05
CA VAL A 106 -12.25 -8.80 -5.34
C VAL A 106 -13.58 -9.54 -5.20
N ASP A 107 -14.58 -9.15 -5.98
CA ASP A 107 -15.93 -9.77 -6.04
C ASP A 107 -16.68 -9.72 -4.71
N LEU A 108 -16.51 -8.63 -3.95
CA LEU A 108 -17.16 -8.41 -2.67
C LEU A 108 -18.06 -7.17 -2.64
N ASN A 109 -18.38 -6.60 -3.80
CA ASN A 109 -19.34 -5.48 -3.86
C ASN A 109 -20.76 -6.02 -3.87
N VAL A 110 -21.13 -6.67 -2.78
CA VAL A 110 -22.41 -7.35 -2.59
C VAL A 110 -22.96 -7.03 -1.20
N SER A 111 -24.26 -7.30 -1.01
CA SER A 111 -24.88 -7.19 0.31
C SER A 111 -24.25 -8.19 1.30
N GLY A 112 -24.13 -7.78 2.54
CA GLY A 112 -23.53 -8.63 3.59
C GLY A 112 -22.01 -8.60 3.63
N PHE A 113 -21.38 -7.61 3.00
CA PHE A 113 -19.93 -7.45 3.02
C PHE A 113 -19.42 -7.19 4.45
N SER A 114 -18.33 -7.87 4.80
CA SER A 114 -17.54 -7.61 5.99
C SER A 114 -16.08 -7.35 5.59
N PHE A 115 -15.44 -6.39 6.25
CA PHE A 115 -14.04 -6.08 5.97
C PHE A 115 -13.10 -7.27 6.15
N HIS A 116 -13.43 -8.21 7.03
CA HIS A 116 -12.62 -9.42 7.21
C HIS A 116 -12.56 -10.30 5.97
N GLN A 117 -13.55 -10.20 5.08
CA GLN A 117 -13.55 -10.94 3.83
C GLN A 117 -12.47 -10.48 2.84
N LEU A 118 -11.90 -9.29 3.06
CA LEU A 118 -10.81 -8.79 2.23
C LEU A 118 -9.51 -9.57 2.42
N ASP A 119 -9.30 -10.17 3.59
CA ASP A 119 -8.05 -10.84 3.91
C ASP A 119 -7.75 -11.97 2.93
N GLY A 120 -6.57 -11.96 2.33
CA GLY A 120 -6.12 -12.96 1.38
C GLY A 120 -6.73 -12.87 -0.02
N ARG A 121 -7.55 -11.88 -0.29
CA ARG A 121 -8.10 -11.66 -1.64
C ARG A 121 -7.03 -11.19 -2.60
N MET A 122 -7.15 -11.59 -3.83
CA MET A 122 -6.22 -11.22 -4.91
C MET A 122 -6.89 -10.26 -5.88
N ALA A 123 -6.09 -9.33 -6.37
CA ALA A 123 -6.51 -8.38 -7.39
C ALA A 123 -5.30 -7.98 -8.23
N ARG A 124 -5.55 -7.33 -9.34
CA ARG A 124 -4.51 -6.69 -10.13
C ARG A 124 -4.42 -5.24 -9.69
N VAL A 125 -3.24 -4.84 -9.22
CA VAL A 125 -3.02 -3.48 -8.75
C VAL A 125 -2.15 -2.72 -9.74
N THR A 126 -2.50 -1.46 -9.98
CA THR A 126 -1.68 -0.55 -10.76
C THR A 126 -0.85 0.29 -9.80
N VAL A 127 0.46 0.14 -9.89
CA VAL A 127 1.42 0.86 -9.04
C VAL A 127 1.98 2.03 -9.82
N LYS A 128 2.04 3.18 -9.17
CA LYS A 128 2.74 4.36 -9.69
C LYS A 128 3.78 4.83 -8.68
N GLN A 129 4.71 5.65 -9.17
CA GLN A 129 5.73 6.29 -8.34
C GLN A 129 5.38 7.75 -8.15
N ASP A 130 5.42 8.22 -6.91
CA ASP A 130 5.30 9.63 -6.58
C ASP A 130 6.65 10.15 -6.10
N GLN A 131 7.03 11.34 -6.57
CA GLN A 131 8.24 12.00 -6.14
C GLN A 131 8.02 12.65 -4.77
N ASP A 132 9.02 12.53 -3.87
CA ASP A 132 9.01 13.21 -2.58
C ASP A 132 9.05 14.74 -2.80
N LYS A 133 8.22 15.47 -2.05
CA LYS A 133 8.14 16.94 -2.16
C LYS A 133 9.42 17.63 -1.69
N ASN A 134 10.13 17.03 -0.76
CA ASN A 134 11.31 17.59 -0.13
C ASN A 134 12.62 17.06 -0.70
N ASP A 135 12.59 15.90 -1.36
CA ASP A 135 13.76 15.24 -1.92
C ASP A 135 13.45 14.75 -3.34
N PRO A 136 13.91 15.47 -4.39
CA PRO A 136 13.61 15.10 -5.78
C PRO A 136 14.23 13.78 -6.23
N GLN A 137 15.16 13.20 -5.46
CA GLN A 137 15.75 11.91 -5.76
C GLN A 137 15.00 10.75 -5.12
N LYS A 138 14.02 11.03 -4.27
CA LYS A 138 13.28 10.03 -3.53
C LYS A 138 11.89 9.83 -4.14
N PHE A 139 11.58 8.57 -4.44
CA PHE A 139 10.29 8.17 -5.02
C PHE A 139 9.62 7.14 -4.13
N TYR A 140 8.31 7.20 -4.07
CA TYR A 140 7.47 6.23 -3.35
C TYR A 140 6.56 5.52 -4.33
N ALA A 141 6.43 4.21 -4.17
CA ALA A 141 5.43 3.43 -4.90
C ALA A 141 4.11 3.45 -4.14
N ARG A 142 3.02 3.61 -4.87
CA ARG A 142 1.67 3.49 -4.30
C ARG A 142 0.71 2.88 -5.31
N VAL A 143 -0.37 2.30 -4.80
CA VAL A 143 -1.43 1.76 -5.65
C VAL A 143 -2.31 2.91 -6.15
N LYS A 144 -2.41 3.02 -7.47
CA LYS A 144 -3.26 4.00 -8.14
C LYS A 144 -4.67 3.46 -8.39
N ALA A 145 -4.77 2.20 -8.73
CA ALA A 145 -6.04 1.57 -9.11
C ALA A 145 -5.99 0.06 -8.85
N VAL A 146 -7.16 -0.53 -8.71
CA VAL A 146 -7.32 -1.99 -8.58
C VAL A 146 -8.34 -2.49 -9.58
N GLY A 147 -8.12 -3.68 -10.08
CA GLY A 147 -9.01 -4.37 -11.00
C GLY A 147 -9.03 -5.86 -10.70
N HIS A 148 -9.86 -6.60 -11.41
CA HIS A 148 -9.93 -8.05 -11.24
C HIS A 148 -8.58 -8.72 -11.53
N ALA A 149 -8.29 -9.71 -10.74
CA ALA A 149 -7.09 -10.52 -10.89
C ALA A 149 -7.02 -11.25 -12.25
#